data_44b11554273b313c82a73180e7873dd2
#
_entry.id   44b11554273b313c82a73180e7873dd2
#
_cell.length_a   1.000
_cell.length_b   1.000
_cell.length_c   1.000
_cell.angle_alpha   90.00
_cell.angle_beta   90.00
_cell.angle_gamma   90.00
#
_symmetry.space_group_name_H-M   'P 1'
#
loop_
_entity.id
_entity.type
_entity.pdbx_description
1 polymer ?
#
loop_
_entity_poly.entity_id
_entity_poly.type
_entity_poly.pdbx_seq_one_letter_code
_entity_poly.pdbx_strand_id
1 'polypeptide(L)'
;MKKFHEKHKDLLTAEGFIMISQSKNNTNYKRDDDMFINIKKKNDDYVIVKSILPNDNVKYTTTISIDDRTNIFERLIRRFHNPDVYQNK
;
A
#
# COMPACT_ATOMS: atom_id res chain seq x y z
N MET A 1 0.34 -4.14 -13.23
CA MET A 1 -0.38 -4.23 -11.93
C MET A 1 -0.45 -5.64 -11.38
N LYS A 2 -0.81 -6.60 -12.22
CA LYS A 2 -0.91 -7.98 -11.76
C LYS A 2 0.39 -8.48 -11.12
N LYS A 3 1.53 -8.19 -11.75
CA LYS A 3 2.84 -8.60 -11.24
C LYS A 3 3.13 -7.99 -9.87
N PHE A 4 2.79 -6.72 -9.69
CA PHE A 4 2.99 -6.03 -8.42
C PHE A 4 2.14 -6.66 -7.32
N HIS A 5 0.87 -6.94 -7.60
CA HIS A 5 -0.02 -7.58 -6.63
C HIS A 5 0.43 -8.99 -6.28
N GLU A 6 0.84 -9.77 -7.27
CA GLU A 6 1.32 -11.13 -7.03
C GLU A 6 2.52 -11.13 -6.09
N LYS A 7 3.41 -10.16 -6.25
CA LYS A 7 4.59 -10.06 -5.42
C LYS A 7 4.26 -9.69 -3.97
N HIS A 8 3.23 -8.86 -3.75
CA HIS A 8 2.99 -8.25 -2.44
C HIS A 8 1.73 -8.73 -1.72
N LYS A 9 0.94 -9.61 -2.33
CA LYS A 9 -0.33 -10.01 -1.72
C LYS A 9 -0.17 -10.70 -0.36
N ASP A 10 0.86 -11.52 -0.21
CA ASP A 10 1.08 -12.22 1.05
C ASP A 10 1.48 -11.27 2.16
N LEU A 11 2.29 -10.27 1.82
CA LEU A 11 2.66 -9.23 2.77
C LEU A 11 1.43 -8.45 3.24
N LEU A 12 0.57 -8.04 2.31
CA LEU A 12 -0.63 -7.29 2.65
C LEU A 12 -1.56 -8.10 3.55
N THR A 13 -1.75 -9.38 3.24
CA THR A 13 -2.56 -10.27 4.04
C THR A 13 -1.97 -10.43 5.44
N ALA A 14 -0.66 -10.63 5.53
CA ALA A 14 0.04 -10.80 6.81
C ALA A 14 -0.08 -9.56 7.69
N GLU A 15 -0.16 -8.39 7.07
CA GLU A 15 -0.28 -7.12 7.80
C GLU A 15 -1.73 -6.71 8.03
N GLY A 16 -2.69 -7.58 7.73
CA GLY A 16 -4.09 -7.37 8.05
C GLY A 16 -4.90 -6.61 7.01
N PHE A 17 -4.35 -6.39 5.82
CA PHE A 17 -5.07 -5.70 4.76
C PHE A 17 -5.94 -6.65 3.95
N ILE A 18 -7.13 -6.19 3.62
CA ILE A 18 -8.10 -6.92 2.83
C ILE A 18 -8.42 -6.10 1.59
N MET A 19 -8.44 -6.77 0.43
CA MET A 19 -8.83 -6.12 -0.81
C MET A 19 -10.32 -5.80 -0.78
N ILE A 20 -10.68 -4.53 -0.94
CA ILE A 20 -12.07 -4.11 -0.92
C ILE A 20 -12.61 -3.77 -2.30
N SER A 21 -11.75 -3.46 -3.25
CA SER A 21 -12.17 -3.24 -4.63
C SER A 21 -10.99 -3.39 -5.55
N GLN A 22 -11.26 -3.76 -6.79
CA GLN A 22 -10.23 -3.94 -7.80
C GLN A 22 -10.80 -3.61 -9.17
N SER A 23 -10.06 -2.81 -9.93
CA SER A 23 -10.29 -2.60 -11.35
C SER A 23 -9.00 -2.89 -12.10
N LYS A 24 -9.00 -2.73 -13.42
CA LYS A 24 -7.85 -3.06 -14.24
C LYS A 24 -6.56 -2.38 -13.78
N ASN A 25 -6.64 -1.10 -13.40
CA ASN A 25 -5.46 -0.30 -13.08
C ASN A 25 -5.48 0.27 -11.68
N ASN A 26 -6.36 -0.20 -10.81
CA ASN A 26 -6.57 0.42 -9.52
C ASN A 26 -7.07 -0.63 -8.53
N THR A 27 -6.42 -0.73 -7.37
CA THR A 27 -6.81 -1.68 -6.33
C THR A 27 -6.81 -0.98 -4.99
N ASN A 28 -7.83 -1.27 -4.18
CA ASN A 28 -7.96 -0.68 -2.86
C ASN A 28 -7.95 -1.75 -1.79
N TYR A 29 -7.25 -1.47 -0.70
CA TYR A 29 -7.15 -2.33 0.47
C TYR A 29 -7.53 -1.56 1.71
N LYS A 30 -8.03 -2.27 2.71
CA LYS A 30 -8.39 -1.71 4.00
C LYS A 30 -7.92 -2.64 5.11
N ARG A 31 -7.50 -2.05 6.23
CA ARG A 31 -7.17 -2.76 7.46
C ARG A 31 -8.20 -2.40 8.54
N ASP A 32 -8.27 -3.22 9.60
CA ASP A 32 -9.26 -3.06 10.66
C ASP A 32 -9.20 -1.69 11.36
N ASP A 33 -8.02 -1.08 11.41
CA ASP A 33 -7.83 0.22 12.05
C ASP A 33 -8.19 1.40 11.13
N ASP A 34 -8.91 1.12 10.04
CA ASP A 34 -9.32 2.12 9.05
C ASP A 34 -8.18 2.69 8.22
N MET A 35 -7.06 2.01 8.19
CA MET A 35 -6.01 2.37 7.25
C MET A 35 -6.36 1.88 5.86
N PHE A 36 -6.19 2.74 4.86
CA PHE A 36 -6.46 2.43 3.46
C PHE A 36 -5.19 2.51 2.65
N ILE A 37 -5.08 1.61 1.67
CA ILE A 37 -4.01 1.66 0.69
C ILE A 37 -4.64 1.58 -0.70
N ASN A 38 -4.29 2.52 -1.56
CA ASN A 38 -4.68 2.51 -2.96
C ASN A 38 -3.42 2.30 -3.81
N ILE A 39 -3.47 1.32 -4.69
CA ILE A 39 -2.38 1.06 -5.63
C ILE A 39 -2.93 1.29 -7.03
N LYS A 40 -2.37 2.28 -7.72
CA LYS A 40 -2.84 2.69 -9.03
C LYS A 40 -1.69 2.60 -10.04
N LYS A 41 -1.97 2.05 -11.21
CA LYS A 41 -0.99 2.01 -12.28
C LYS A 41 -0.72 3.43 -12.78
N LYS A 42 0.56 3.81 -12.81
CA LYS A 42 0.98 5.08 -13.38
C LYS A 42 1.31 4.91 -14.86
N ASN A 43 2.08 3.89 -15.17
CA ASN A 43 2.46 3.52 -16.53
C ASN A 43 2.94 2.07 -16.52
N ASP A 44 3.60 1.61 -17.57
CA ASP A 44 4.03 0.22 -17.66
C ASP A 44 5.15 -0.13 -16.66
N ASP A 45 5.84 0.86 -16.11
CA ASP A 45 7.00 0.66 -15.26
C ASP A 45 6.76 0.98 -13.79
N TYR A 46 5.74 1.78 -13.47
CA TYR A 46 5.53 2.30 -12.12
C TYR A 46 4.09 2.21 -11.66
N VAL A 47 3.92 2.06 -10.35
CA VAL A 47 2.64 2.22 -9.69
C VAL A 47 2.73 3.38 -8.69
N ILE A 48 1.60 3.99 -8.39
CA ILE A 48 1.48 5.02 -7.35
C ILE A 48 0.76 4.38 -6.18
N VAL A 49 1.40 4.36 -5.02
CA VAL A 49 0.82 3.86 -3.78
C VAL A 49 0.42 5.04 -2.93
N LYS A 50 -0.87 5.15 -2.62
CA LYS A 50 -1.40 6.16 -1.73
C LYS A 50 -1.82 5.47 -0.43
N SER A 51 -1.29 5.93 0.70
CA SER A 51 -1.63 5.41 2.02
C SER A 51 -2.39 6.47 2.79
N ILE A 52 -3.53 6.10 3.35
CA ILE A 52 -4.37 6.99 4.14
C ILE A 52 -4.40 6.44 5.56
N LEU A 53 -3.85 7.20 6.49
CA LEU A 53 -3.71 6.77 7.87
C LEU A 53 -4.98 7.03 8.68
N PRO A 54 -5.25 6.21 9.71
CA PRO A 54 -6.56 6.20 10.35
C PRO A 54 -6.93 7.47 11.11
N ASN A 55 -6.01 8.02 11.87
CA ASN A 55 -6.40 9.02 12.87
C ASN A 55 -6.44 10.46 12.37
N ASP A 56 -5.56 10.80 11.45
CA ASP A 56 -5.35 12.18 11.06
C ASP A 56 -5.70 12.45 9.61
N ASN A 57 -6.23 11.46 8.91
CA ASN A 57 -6.44 11.54 7.46
C ASN A 57 -5.14 11.92 6.73
N VAL A 58 -4.01 11.59 7.33
CA VAL A 58 -2.71 11.85 6.71
C VAL A 58 -2.54 10.95 5.51
N LYS A 59 -2.10 11.53 4.41
CA LYS A 59 -1.93 10.81 3.16
C LYS A 59 -0.48 10.80 2.76
N TYR A 60 0.03 9.64 2.42
CA TYR A 60 1.36 9.49 1.83
C TYR A 60 1.22 8.96 0.42
N THR A 61 1.96 9.54 -0.51
CA THR A 61 1.96 9.11 -1.89
C THR A 61 3.38 8.77 -2.30
N THR A 62 3.57 7.57 -2.81
CA THR A 62 4.89 7.07 -3.20
C THR A 62 4.78 6.41 -4.57
N THR A 63 5.73 6.70 -5.45
CA THR A 63 5.83 6.03 -6.75
C THR A 63 6.85 4.90 -6.63
N ILE A 64 6.44 3.70 -7.00
CA ILE A 64 7.26 2.50 -6.86
C ILE A 64 7.32 1.78 -8.20
N SER A 65 8.50 1.28 -8.58
CA SER A 65 8.60 0.49 -9.80
C SER A 65 7.80 -0.81 -9.65
N ILE A 66 7.24 -1.29 -10.75
CA ILE A 66 6.44 -2.52 -10.74
C ILE A 66 7.25 -3.71 -10.23
N ASP A 67 8.54 -3.75 -10.57
CA ASP A 67 9.43 -4.83 -10.10
C ASP A 67 9.78 -4.71 -8.62
N ASP A 68 9.81 -3.49 -8.11
CA ASP A 68 10.12 -3.18 -6.70
C ASP A 68 11.34 -3.96 -6.18
N ARG A 69 12.43 -3.88 -6.91
CA ARG A 69 13.63 -4.68 -6.62
C ARG A 69 14.25 -4.42 -5.25
N THR A 70 14.07 -3.21 -4.73
CA THR A 70 14.63 -2.81 -3.43
C THR A 70 13.64 -2.95 -2.29
N ASN A 71 12.50 -3.58 -2.55
CA ASN A 71 11.47 -3.84 -1.55
C ASN A 71 10.98 -2.58 -0.84
N ILE A 72 10.75 -1.53 -1.62
CA ILE A 72 10.27 -0.24 -1.10
C ILE A 72 8.87 -0.41 -0.51
N PHE A 73 8.00 -1.17 -1.18
CA PHE A 73 6.64 -1.39 -0.71
C PHE A 73 6.62 -2.13 0.62
N GLU A 74 7.44 -3.16 0.75
CA GLU A 74 7.53 -3.92 2.01
C GLU A 74 7.96 -3.00 3.14
N ARG A 75 8.96 -2.17 2.93
CA ARG A 75 9.45 -1.24 3.97
C ARG A 75 8.37 -0.22 4.33
N LEU A 76 7.62 0.26 3.34
CA LEU A 76 6.51 1.18 3.58
C LEU A 76 5.43 0.53 4.45
N ILE A 77 5.01 -0.68 4.10
CA ILE A 77 3.94 -1.38 4.82
C ILE A 77 4.38 -1.74 6.24
N ARG A 78 5.62 -2.19 6.42
CA ARG A 78 6.13 -2.54 7.75
C ARG A 78 6.24 -1.32 8.66
N ARG A 79 6.48 -0.15 8.09
CA ARG A 79 6.46 1.10 8.86
C ARG A 79 5.10 1.34 9.49
N PHE A 80 4.03 1.00 8.80
CA PHE A 80 2.67 1.20 9.30
C PHE A 80 2.21 0.13 10.28
N HIS A 81 3.02 -0.89 10.50
CA HIS A 81 2.75 -1.87 11.54
C HIS A 81 2.98 -1.28 12.93
N ASN A 82 3.88 -0.31 13.05
CA ASN A 82 4.20 0.35 14.32
C ASN A 82 3.44 1.67 14.41
N PRO A 83 2.40 1.77 15.27
CA PRO A 83 1.59 2.98 15.35
C PRO A 83 2.38 4.22 15.76
N ASP A 84 3.49 4.06 16.47
CA ASP A 84 4.29 5.21 16.89
C ASP A 84 4.85 5.99 15.70
N VAL A 85 5.03 5.33 14.57
CA VAL A 85 5.63 5.96 13.39
C VAL A 85 4.70 7.01 12.79
N TYR A 86 3.40 6.77 12.78
CA TYR A 86 2.45 7.67 12.14
C TYR A 86 1.54 8.40 13.11
N GLN A 87 1.53 8.03 14.38
CA GLN A 87 0.75 8.71 15.41
C GLN A 87 1.55 9.76 16.17
N ASN A 88 2.84 9.60 16.17
CA ASN A 88 3.73 10.49 16.89
C ASN A 88 4.07 11.70 16.03
N LYS A 89 3.37 12.77 16.22
CA LYS A 89 3.53 13.99 15.43
C LYS A 89 4.42 14.98 16.14
#